data_82ac8d514725f0260e92845fef8b0237
#
_entry.id   82ac8d514725f0260e92845fef8b0237
#
_cell.length_a   1.000
_cell.length_b   1.000
_cell.length_c   1.000
_cell.angle_alpha   90.00
_cell.angle_beta   90.00
_cell.angle_gamma   90.00
#
_symmetry.space_group_name_H-M   'P 1'
#
loop_
_entity.id
_entity.type
_entity.pdbx_description
1 polymer ?
#
loop_
_entity_poly.entity_id
_entity_poly.type
_entity_poly.pdbx_seq_one_letter_code
_entity_poly.pdbx_strand_id
1 'polypeptide(L)'
;VEEIIRVNGYSSIPTIMLSRKNYIAKPAMNSKHRQSFFATRILATRGYNEVITFSFLNKVMAHQFNGGQNSLSLVNPISSELTDMRPSILPNLIQAAQKNINKGIDNISLCETGPVFKGDSPNEQLNSISGIRIGNKYIRDWKKTSERFDFYDIKSDVLETLYSIGSPSN
;
A
#
# COMPACT_ATOMS: atom_id res chain seq x y z
N VAL A 1 -24.89 -29.23 -12.17
CA VAL A 1 -25.94 -28.19 -12.03
C VAL A 1 -25.59 -26.98 -12.90
N GLU A 2 -24.41 -26.40 -12.80
CA GLU A 2 -24.00 -25.19 -13.51
C GLU A 2 -24.09 -25.34 -15.04
N GLU A 3 -23.60 -26.44 -15.60
CA GLU A 3 -23.65 -26.72 -17.04
C GLU A 3 -25.09 -26.80 -17.57
N ILE A 4 -26.02 -27.38 -16.80
CA ILE A 4 -27.43 -27.44 -17.17
C ILE A 4 -28.05 -26.06 -17.21
N ILE A 5 -27.75 -25.22 -16.22
CA ILE A 5 -28.25 -23.85 -16.14
C ILE A 5 -27.68 -23.00 -17.26
N ARG A 6 -26.39 -23.18 -17.62
CA ARG A 6 -25.77 -22.50 -18.73
C ARG A 6 -26.46 -22.78 -20.06
N VAL A 7 -26.84 -24.04 -20.30
CA VAL A 7 -27.55 -24.45 -21.54
C VAL A 7 -29.01 -24.01 -21.51
N ASN A 8 -29.67 -24.10 -20.35
CA ASN A 8 -31.10 -23.76 -20.20
C ASN A 8 -31.36 -22.25 -20.04
N GLY A 9 -30.32 -21.48 -19.82
CA GLY A 9 -30.36 -20.02 -19.62
C GLY A 9 -30.48 -19.61 -18.15
N TYR A 10 -29.60 -18.69 -17.72
CA TYR A 10 -29.56 -18.14 -16.35
C TYR A 10 -30.82 -17.34 -15.98
N SER A 11 -31.51 -16.78 -16.96
CA SER A 11 -32.75 -16.00 -16.76
C SER A 11 -33.92 -16.84 -16.23
N SER A 12 -33.84 -18.18 -16.32
CA SER A 12 -34.85 -19.08 -15.73
C SER A 12 -34.71 -19.28 -14.20
N ILE A 13 -33.64 -18.78 -13.61
CA ILE A 13 -33.39 -18.93 -12.16
C ILE A 13 -34.20 -17.88 -11.41
N PRO A 14 -35.12 -18.28 -10.50
CA PRO A 14 -35.90 -17.33 -9.74
C PRO A 14 -35.00 -16.56 -8.73
N THR A 15 -35.21 -15.26 -8.65
CA THR A 15 -34.55 -14.42 -7.63
C THR A 15 -35.12 -14.72 -6.25
N ILE A 16 -34.29 -15.14 -5.31
CA ILE A 16 -34.69 -15.41 -3.94
C ILE A 16 -34.01 -14.40 -3.03
N MET A 17 -34.78 -13.69 -2.23
CA MET A 17 -34.22 -12.79 -1.21
C MET A 17 -33.57 -13.59 -0.08
N LEU A 18 -32.36 -13.18 0.32
CA LEU A 18 -31.70 -13.74 1.48
C LEU A 18 -32.52 -13.45 2.75
N SER A 19 -32.92 -14.53 3.46
CA SER A 19 -33.61 -14.38 4.72
C SER A 19 -32.68 -13.75 5.77
N ARG A 20 -33.07 -12.58 6.31
CA ARG A 20 -32.33 -11.88 7.37
C ARG A 20 -32.86 -12.21 8.78
N LYS A 21 -33.69 -13.22 8.93
CA LYS A 21 -34.20 -13.63 10.24
C LYS A 21 -33.04 -14.10 11.12
N ASN A 22 -32.91 -13.51 12.30
CA ASN A 22 -31.89 -13.82 13.32
C ASN A 22 -30.44 -13.54 12.92
N TYR A 23 -30.19 -12.65 11.95
CA TYR A 23 -28.82 -12.26 11.58
C TYR A 23 -28.44 -10.95 12.26
N ILE A 24 -27.40 -11.00 13.09
CA ILE A 24 -26.74 -9.82 13.62
C ILE A 24 -25.69 -9.38 12.58
N ALA A 25 -25.90 -8.23 11.97
CA ALA A 25 -24.97 -7.70 10.97
C ALA A 25 -23.59 -7.47 11.60
N LYS A 26 -22.59 -8.16 11.09
CA LYS A 26 -21.17 -7.90 11.43
C LYS A 26 -20.62 -6.86 10.48
N PRO A 27 -19.66 -6.02 10.92
CA PRO A 27 -18.97 -5.10 10.03
C PRO A 27 -18.35 -5.86 8.85
N ALA A 28 -18.51 -5.34 7.63
CA ALA A 28 -17.98 -5.95 6.42
C ALA A 28 -16.43 -5.94 6.41
N MET A 29 -15.82 -4.94 7.08
CA MET A 29 -14.37 -4.80 7.17
C MET A 29 -13.91 -5.10 8.60
N ASN A 30 -12.84 -5.88 8.74
CA ASN A 30 -12.17 -6.04 10.02
C ASN A 30 -11.41 -4.76 10.43
N SER A 31 -11.02 -4.66 11.70
CA SER A 31 -10.33 -3.47 12.24
C SER A 31 -9.03 -3.13 11.51
N LYS A 32 -8.23 -4.14 11.14
CA LYS A 32 -6.95 -3.94 10.43
C LYS A 32 -7.16 -3.35 9.03
N HIS A 33 -8.11 -3.88 8.26
CA HIS A 33 -8.45 -3.33 6.95
C HIS A 33 -8.99 -1.90 7.06
N ARG A 34 -9.81 -1.63 8.08
CA ARG A 34 -10.36 -0.30 8.32
C ARG A 34 -9.25 0.71 8.65
N GLN A 35 -8.28 0.34 9.47
CA GLN A 35 -7.10 1.18 9.76
C GLN A 35 -6.28 1.47 8.50
N SER A 36 -5.97 0.44 7.69
CA SER A 36 -5.27 0.63 6.42
C SER A 36 -6.02 1.58 5.49
N PHE A 37 -7.34 1.41 5.36
CA PHE A 37 -8.18 2.26 4.53
C PHE A 37 -8.17 3.73 5.00
N PHE A 38 -8.28 3.98 6.31
CA PHE A 38 -8.23 5.34 6.84
C PHE A 38 -6.85 5.97 6.66
N ALA A 39 -5.78 5.22 6.93
CA ALA A 39 -4.42 5.71 6.74
C ALA A 39 -4.15 6.13 5.28
N THR A 40 -4.53 5.30 4.30
CA THR A 40 -4.43 5.66 2.88
C THR A 40 -5.24 6.90 2.53
N ARG A 41 -6.48 7.00 3.03
CA ARG A 41 -7.33 8.18 2.77
C ARG A 41 -6.75 9.46 3.33
N ILE A 42 -6.20 9.44 4.53
CA ILE A 42 -5.54 10.61 5.12
C ILE A 42 -4.34 11.04 4.27
N LEU A 43 -3.49 10.11 3.86
CA LEU A 43 -2.37 10.43 2.98
C LEU A 43 -2.84 11.00 1.63
N ALA A 44 -3.91 10.45 1.04
CA ALA A 44 -4.49 10.99 -0.18
C ALA A 44 -4.99 12.44 0.00
N THR A 45 -5.67 12.77 1.11
CA THR A 45 -6.09 14.15 1.40
C THR A 45 -4.92 15.10 1.63
N ARG A 46 -3.76 14.57 1.99
CA ARG A 46 -2.51 15.33 2.14
C ARG A 46 -1.69 15.42 0.84
N GLY A 47 -2.26 14.98 -0.28
CA GLY A 47 -1.67 15.10 -1.61
C GLY A 47 -0.73 13.96 -2.00
N TYR A 48 -0.79 12.81 -1.35
CA TYR A 48 -0.10 11.61 -1.80
C TYR A 48 -0.90 10.90 -2.89
N ASN A 49 -0.21 10.35 -3.87
CA ASN A 49 -0.73 9.40 -4.82
C ASN A 49 -0.49 7.98 -4.29
N GLU A 50 -1.55 7.20 -4.17
CA GLU A 50 -1.42 5.79 -3.82
C GLU A 50 -0.82 5.02 -5.01
N VAL A 51 0.15 4.17 -4.70
CA VAL A 51 0.75 3.25 -5.65
C VAL A 51 0.69 1.84 -5.09
N ILE A 52 0.67 0.85 -5.98
CA ILE A 52 0.74 -0.56 -5.63
C ILE A 52 1.97 -1.13 -6.34
N THR A 53 2.94 -1.54 -5.55
CA THR A 53 4.18 -2.14 -6.05
C THR A 53 4.21 -3.65 -5.77
N PHE A 54 5.15 -4.36 -6.41
CA PHE A 54 5.32 -5.77 -6.13
C PHE A 54 5.77 -6.01 -4.69
N SER A 55 5.30 -7.10 -4.09
CA SER A 55 5.77 -7.56 -2.77
C SER A 55 7.17 -8.18 -2.81
N PHE A 56 7.83 -8.09 -3.94
CA PHE A 56 9.16 -8.63 -4.21
C PHE A 56 10.13 -7.53 -4.62
N LEU A 57 11.41 -7.77 -4.37
CA LEU A 57 12.50 -6.91 -4.79
C LEU A 57 13.79 -7.72 -4.93
N ASN A 58 14.86 -7.10 -5.42
CA ASN A 58 16.12 -7.81 -5.53
C ASN A 58 16.81 -7.95 -4.16
N LYS A 59 17.61 -8.99 -4.00
CA LYS A 59 18.28 -9.35 -2.76
C LYS A 59 19.16 -8.23 -2.19
N VAL A 60 19.83 -7.47 -3.04
CA VAL A 60 20.71 -6.36 -2.62
C VAL A 60 19.90 -5.27 -1.93
N MET A 61 18.79 -4.87 -2.55
CA MET A 61 17.86 -3.89 -1.96
C MET A 61 17.21 -4.43 -0.67
N ALA A 62 16.80 -5.71 -0.66
CA ALA A 62 16.26 -6.33 0.54
C ALA A 62 17.25 -6.23 1.70
N HIS A 63 18.51 -6.53 1.46
CA HIS A 63 19.56 -6.50 2.46
C HIS A 63 19.77 -5.10 3.06
N GLN A 64 19.67 -4.05 2.26
CA GLN A 64 19.81 -2.65 2.71
C GLN A 64 18.68 -2.21 3.67
N PHE A 65 17.55 -2.92 3.67
CA PHE A 65 16.36 -2.62 4.47
C PHE A 65 16.01 -3.73 5.48
N ASN A 66 17.01 -4.39 6.06
CA ASN A 66 16.87 -5.47 7.05
C ASN A 66 16.22 -6.76 6.52
N GLY A 67 16.32 -7.03 5.23
CA GLY A 67 15.92 -8.28 4.59
C GLY A 67 17.12 -9.08 4.08
N GLY A 68 16.88 -9.87 3.05
CA GLY A 68 17.92 -10.69 2.42
C GLY A 68 18.24 -11.99 3.17
N GLN A 69 17.42 -12.34 4.15
CA GLN A 69 17.48 -13.64 4.83
C GLN A 69 17.08 -14.74 3.83
N ASN A 70 17.72 -15.91 3.93
CA ASN A 70 17.43 -17.01 3.04
C ASN A 70 15.98 -17.51 3.10
N SER A 71 15.31 -17.34 4.25
CA SER A 71 13.89 -17.65 4.43
C SER A 71 12.95 -16.77 3.61
N LEU A 72 13.41 -15.58 3.20
CA LEU A 72 12.63 -14.64 2.38
C LEU A 72 13.00 -14.68 0.90
N SER A 73 13.97 -15.49 0.51
CA SER A 73 14.38 -15.68 -0.87
C SER A 73 13.44 -16.65 -1.58
N LEU A 74 13.00 -16.29 -2.79
CA LEU A 74 12.13 -17.11 -3.63
C LEU A 74 12.94 -18.22 -4.31
N VAL A 75 12.40 -19.43 -4.31
CA VAL A 75 13.03 -20.58 -4.98
C VAL A 75 13.00 -20.43 -6.50
N ASN A 76 11.91 -19.87 -7.03
CA ASN A 76 11.67 -19.69 -8.47
C ASN A 76 11.15 -18.28 -8.76
N PRO A 77 12.00 -17.24 -8.66
CA PRO A 77 11.58 -15.87 -8.91
C PRO A 77 11.14 -15.66 -10.36
N ILE A 78 10.15 -14.77 -10.56
CA ILE A 78 9.66 -14.41 -11.90
C ILE A 78 10.75 -13.72 -12.73
N SER A 79 11.65 -12.98 -12.08
CA SER A 79 12.80 -12.33 -12.70
C SER A 79 13.95 -12.19 -11.69
N SER A 80 15.16 -11.96 -12.20
CA SER A 80 16.35 -11.70 -11.40
C SER A 80 16.24 -10.46 -10.50
N GLU A 81 15.33 -9.55 -10.81
CA GLU A 81 15.07 -8.33 -10.04
C GLU A 81 14.04 -8.52 -8.92
N LEU A 82 13.37 -9.68 -8.84
CA LEU A 82 12.28 -9.96 -7.92
C LEU A 82 12.55 -11.27 -7.15
N THR A 83 13.70 -11.33 -6.51
CA THR A 83 14.23 -12.56 -5.89
C THR A 83 13.84 -12.77 -4.45
N ASP A 84 13.45 -11.71 -3.75
CA ASP A 84 13.23 -11.76 -2.30
C ASP A 84 11.93 -11.04 -1.92
N MET A 85 11.28 -11.52 -0.84
CA MET A 85 10.13 -10.85 -0.24
C MET A 85 10.57 -9.53 0.39
N ARG A 86 9.76 -8.47 0.21
CA ARG A 86 10.10 -7.14 0.71
C ARG A 86 10.04 -7.04 2.24
N PRO A 87 11.11 -6.60 2.91
CA PRO A 87 11.12 -6.34 4.35
C PRO A 87 10.46 -5.00 4.72
N SER A 88 10.36 -4.10 3.72
CA SER A 88 9.78 -2.76 3.82
C SER A 88 9.18 -2.35 2.48
N ILE A 89 8.21 -1.44 2.49
CA ILE A 89 7.64 -0.85 1.27
C ILE A 89 8.56 0.24 0.71
N LEU A 90 9.37 0.87 1.55
CA LEU A 90 10.15 2.04 1.20
C LEU A 90 11.10 1.85 -0.01
N PRO A 91 11.83 0.73 -0.16
CA PRO A 91 12.67 0.50 -1.34
C PRO A 91 11.89 0.53 -2.65
N ASN A 92 10.69 -0.05 -2.68
CA ASN A 92 9.83 -0.05 -3.85
C ASN A 92 9.35 1.37 -4.20
N LEU A 93 8.99 2.18 -3.18
CA LEU A 93 8.63 3.59 -3.39
C LEU A 93 9.80 4.42 -3.90
N ILE A 94 11.02 4.18 -3.40
CA ILE A 94 12.25 4.84 -3.90
C ILE A 94 12.46 4.52 -5.37
N GLN A 95 12.33 3.25 -5.77
CA GLN A 95 12.45 2.84 -7.17
C GLN A 95 11.35 3.47 -8.05
N ALA A 96 10.11 3.51 -7.56
CA ALA A 96 9.01 4.14 -8.26
C ALA A 96 9.27 5.65 -8.44
N ALA A 97 9.73 6.33 -7.40
CA ALA A 97 10.09 7.74 -7.45
C ALA A 97 11.24 7.99 -8.44
N GLN A 98 12.31 7.18 -8.40
CA GLN A 98 13.43 7.29 -9.33
C GLN A 98 12.98 7.14 -10.80
N LYS A 99 12.10 6.18 -11.08
CA LYS A 99 11.53 6.00 -12.43
C LYS A 99 10.75 7.24 -12.91
N ASN A 100 10.05 7.92 -12.01
CA ASN A 100 9.32 9.15 -12.33
C ASN A 100 10.26 10.35 -12.53
N ILE A 101 11.29 10.49 -11.68
CA ILE A 101 12.33 11.53 -11.84
C ILE A 101 13.03 11.38 -13.21
N ASN A 102 13.36 10.16 -13.59
CA ASN A 102 14.00 9.87 -14.89
C ASN A 102 13.09 10.23 -16.09
N LYS A 103 11.79 10.41 -15.87
CA LYS A 103 10.82 10.89 -16.86
C LYS A 103 10.56 12.41 -16.78
N GLY A 104 11.30 13.12 -15.92
CA GLY A 104 11.19 14.57 -15.77
C GLY A 104 10.08 15.02 -14.80
N ILE A 105 9.59 14.12 -13.93
CA ILE A 105 8.61 14.48 -12.89
C ILE A 105 9.37 14.83 -11.62
N ASP A 106 9.44 16.12 -11.29
CA ASP A 106 10.27 16.63 -10.18
C ASP A 106 9.54 16.64 -8.83
N ASN A 107 8.20 16.74 -8.83
CA ASN A 107 7.40 16.80 -7.62
C ASN A 107 6.63 15.49 -7.44
N ILE A 108 7.05 14.70 -6.46
CA ILE A 108 6.57 13.34 -6.25
C ILE A 108 6.12 13.19 -4.80
N SER A 109 4.90 12.73 -4.60
CA SER A 109 4.36 12.32 -3.31
C SER A 109 3.66 10.99 -3.50
N LEU A 110 4.30 9.90 -3.09
CA LEU A 110 3.79 8.54 -3.25
C LEU A 110 3.59 7.90 -1.90
N CYS A 111 2.52 7.11 -1.77
CA CYS A 111 2.32 6.26 -0.60
C CYS A 111 1.83 4.87 -1.03
N GLU A 112 2.07 3.90 -0.18
CA GLU A 112 1.58 2.54 -0.35
C GLU A 112 1.25 1.94 1.01
N THR A 113 0.13 1.24 1.06
CA THR A 113 -0.27 0.40 2.20
C THR A 113 -0.27 -1.05 1.74
N GLY A 114 0.48 -1.90 2.43
CA GLY A 114 0.58 -3.29 2.02
C GLY A 114 1.39 -4.16 2.97
N PRO A 115 1.55 -5.44 2.64
CA PRO A 115 2.29 -6.37 3.47
C PRO A 115 3.81 -6.15 3.35
N VAL A 116 4.49 -6.36 4.48
CA VAL A 116 5.94 -6.52 4.59
C VAL A 116 6.23 -7.82 5.31
N PHE A 117 7.37 -8.42 5.05
CA PHE A 117 7.69 -9.77 5.49
C PHE A 117 8.94 -9.75 6.37
N LYS A 118 8.83 -10.35 7.55
CA LYS A 118 9.95 -10.50 8.49
C LYS A 118 10.47 -11.93 8.56
N GLY A 119 9.68 -12.89 8.08
CA GLY A 119 9.99 -14.31 8.01
C GLY A 119 9.05 -15.02 7.05
N ASP A 120 9.12 -16.33 7.01
CA ASP A 120 8.37 -17.23 6.12
C ASP A 120 7.00 -17.66 6.69
N SER A 121 6.75 -17.36 7.97
CA SER A 121 5.49 -17.72 8.63
C SER A 121 4.40 -16.68 8.37
N PRO A 122 3.13 -17.08 8.26
CA PRO A 122 2.01 -16.15 8.06
C PRO A 122 1.89 -15.06 9.14
N ASN A 123 2.32 -15.36 10.38
CA ASN A 123 2.33 -14.41 11.49
C ASN A 123 3.43 -13.35 11.39
N GLU A 124 4.42 -13.55 10.53
CA GLU A 124 5.52 -12.64 10.27
C GLU A 124 5.25 -11.71 9.08
N GLN A 125 4.08 -11.83 8.48
CA GLN A 125 3.55 -10.88 7.52
C GLN A 125 2.81 -9.76 8.26
N LEU A 126 3.32 -8.54 8.15
CA LEU A 126 2.79 -7.36 8.81
C LEU A 126 2.26 -6.37 7.77
N ASN A 127 1.10 -5.75 8.05
CA ASN A 127 0.67 -4.60 7.26
C ASN A 127 1.45 -3.37 7.67
N SER A 128 1.98 -2.67 6.69
CA SER A 128 2.73 -1.44 6.85
C SER A 128 2.19 -0.37 5.91
N ILE A 129 2.44 0.88 6.26
CA ILE A 129 2.24 2.02 5.37
C ILE A 129 3.55 2.79 5.25
N SER A 130 3.86 3.22 4.05
CA SER A 130 5.04 4.05 3.79
C SER A 130 4.70 5.16 2.81
N GLY A 131 5.42 6.28 2.92
CA GLY A 131 5.28 7.41 2.02
C GLY A 131 6.63 8.02 1.70
N ILE A 132 6.72 8.67 0.54
CA ILE A 132 7.89 9.42 0.10
C ILE A 132 7.44 10.74 -0.53
N ARG A 133 8.13 11.83 -0.20
CA ARG A 133 7.97 13.14 -0.83
C ARG A 133 9.29 13.59 -1.42
N ILE A 134 9.24 14.12 -2.63
CA ILE A 134 10.39 14.66 -3.36
C ILE A 134 9.97 15.95 -4.04
N GLY A 135 10.86 16.94 -4.07
CA GLY A 135 10.62 18.21 -4.76
C GLY A 135 9.94 19.26 -3.88
N ASN A 136 9.03 20.00 -4.46
CA ASN A 136 8.45 21.19 -3.85
C ASN A 136 7.01 20.93 -3.38
N LYS A 137 6.59 21.65 -2.33
CA LYS A 137 5.23 21.61 -1.77
C LYS A 137 4.19 22.08 -2.76
N TYR A 138 4.56 23.03 -3.61
CA TYR A 138 3.67 23.65 -4.59
C TYR A 138 4.29 23.60 -5.98
N ILE A 139 3.42 23.46 -6.98
CA ILE A 139 3.80 23.66 -8.37
C ILE A 139 4.22 25.14 -8.51
N ARG A 140 5.31 25.39 -9.21
CA ARG A 140 5.82 26.74 -9.46
C ARG A 140 4.73 27.58 -10.14
N ASP A 141 4.34 28.66 -9.50
CA ASP A 141 3.45 29.67 -10.05
C ASP A 141 4.07 31.08 -9.86
N TRP A 142 3.40 32.10 -10.44
CA TRP A 142 3.89 33.47 -10.36
C TRP A 142 3.69 34.11 -8.97
N LYS A 143 2.87 33.53 -8.09
CA LYS A 143 2.55 34.04 -6.76
C LYS A 143 3.35 33.40 -5.63
N LYS A 144 3.78 32.13 -5.80
CA LYS A 144 4.38 31.34 -4.74
C LYS A 144 5.85 31.09 -5.03
N THR A 145 6.68 31.39 -4.04
CA THR A 145 8.06 30.91 -4.04
C THR A 145 8.09 29.38 -3.91
N SER A 146 9.00 28.76 -4.64
CA SER A 146 9.22 27.33 -4.55
C SER A 146 9.73 26.96 -3.16
N GLU A 147 8.95 26.21 -2.41
CA GLU A 147 9.30 25.70 -1.08
C GLU A 147 9.42 24.18 -1.15
N ARG A 148 10.56 23.64 -0.72
CA ARG A 148 10.80 22.18 -0.70
C ARG A 148 10.13 21.55 0.49
N PHE A 149 9.76 20.28 0.35
CA PHE A 149 9.38 19.45 1.48
C PHE A 149 10.52 19.32 2.47
N ASP A 150 10.20 19.44 3.76
CA ASP A 150 11.15 19.28 4.85
C ASP A 150 10.76 18.15 5.83
N PHE A 151 11.56 17.98 6.85
CA PHE A 151 11.32 16.98 7.89
C PHE A 151 9.98 17.19 8.62
N TYR A 152 9.59 18.45 8.87
CA TYR A 152 8.37 18.74 9.61
C TYR A 152 7.11 18.43 8.81
N ASP A 153 7.16 18.55 7.48
CA ASP A 153 6.09 18.13 6.61
C ASP A 153 5.84 16.63 6.74
N ILE A 154 6.91 15.83 6.65
CA ILE A 154 6.83 14.37 6.80
C ILE A 154 6.38 13.99 8.22
N LYS A 155 6.91 14.65 9.24
CA LYS A 155 6.47 14.43 10.64
C LYS A 155 4.98 14.69 10.80
N SER A 156 4.47 15.78 10.23
CA SER A 156 3.04 16.09 10.23
C SER A 156 2.22 15.01 9.54
N ASP A 157 2.66 14.52 8.38
CA ASP A 157 1.97 13.45 7.64
C ASP A 157 1.89 12.16 8.48
N VAL A 158 2.97 11.80 9.17
CA VAL A 158 3.02 10.63 10.05
C VAL A 158 2.08 10.79 11.24
N LEU A 159 2.14 11.92 11.93
CA LEU A 159 1.30 12.18 13.12
C LEU A 159 -0.18 12.16 12.79
N GLU A 160 -0.60 12.80 11.69
CA GLU A 160 -1.99 12.78 11.23
C GLU A 160 -2.45 11.37 10.85
N THR A 161 -1.58 10.60 10.20
CA THR A 161 -1.88 9.20 9.86
C THR A 161 -2.08 8.37 11.14
N LEU A 162 -1.18 8.47 12.11
CA LEU A 162 -1.27 7.77 13.39
C LEU A 162 -2.54 8.16 14.15
N TYR A 163 -2.85 9.44 14.21
CA TYR A 163 -4.07 9.95 14.85
C TYR A 163 -5.33 9.35 14.20
N SER A 164 -5.38 9.32 12.86
CA SER A 164 -6.53 8.83 12.11
C SER A 164 -6.83 7.35 12.31
N ILE A 165 -5.81 6.54 12.61
CA ILE A 165 -5.97 5.10 12.89
C ILE A 165 -6.19 4.80 14.38
N GLY A 166 -6.25 5.84 15.22
CA GLY A 166 -6.50 5.71 16.66
C GLY A 166 -5.26 5.25 17.44
N SER A 167 -4.05 5.51 16.94
CA SER A 167 -2.82 5.29 17.72
C SER A 167 -2.70 6.35 18.81
N PRO A 168 -2.39 5.97 20.07
CA PRO A 168 -2.19 6.96 21.12
C PRO A 168 -1.03 7.91 20.75
N SER A 169 -1.29 9.20 20.79
CA SER A 169 -0.24 10.22 20.74
C SER A 169 0.40 10.30 22.13
N ASN A 170 1.58 9.76 22.30
CA ASN A 170 2.45 10.04 23.44
C ASN A 170 3.33 11.25 23.13
#